data_1095f556a9a75b78b45eb1575c78742d
#
_entry.id   1095f556a9a75b78b45eb1575c78742d
#
_cell.length_a   1.000
_cell.length_b   1.000
_cell.length_c   1.000
_cell.angle_alpha   90.00
_cell.angle_beta   90.00
_cell.angle_gamma   90.00
#
_symmetry.space_group_name_H-M   'P 1'
#
loop_
_entity.id
_entity.type
_entity.pdbx_description
1 polymer ?
#
loop_
_entity_poly.entity_id
_entity_poly.type
_entity_poly.pdbx_seq_one_letter_code
_entity_poly.pdbx_strand_id
1 'polypeptide(L)'
;MVTLMLFMALGGCTTHYSRINGSKIHLYLKESKAKDVYFASSLDGFELHRAEQKNNGMWEVTVPLRDEFSYFYMADGLLLIPPCRYKEKDDFGSENCIFIPEL
;
A
#
# COMPACT_ATOMS: atom_id res chain seq x y z
N MET A 1 16.34 -26.16 -14.09
CA MET A 1 15.91 -26.10 -13.79
C MET A 1 14.92 -25.54 -13.00
N VAL A 2 14.43 -25.79 -12.28
CA VAL A 2 13.47 -25.37 -11.51
C VAL A 2 13.68 -24.29 -10.64
N THR A 3 14.77 -23.87 -10.56
CA THR A 3 15.05 -22.86 -9.67
C THR A 3 14.27 -21.64 -9.84
N LEU A 4 13.75 -21.44 -10.95
CA LEU A 4 13.10 -20.27 -11.15
C LEU A 4 11.88 -20.17 -10.39
N MET A 5 11.33 -21.18 -10.00
CA MET A 5 10.17 -21.17 -9.30
C MET A 5 10.32 -20.50 -8.05
N LEU A 6 11.42 -20.64 -7.46
CA LEU A 6 11.67 -20.10 -6.23
C LEU A 6 11.44 -18.67 -6.07
N PHE A 7 11.87 -17.94 -7.02
CA PHE A 7 11.75 -16.61 -6.81
C PHE A 7 10.41 -16.09 -6.94
N MET A 8 9.56 -16.87 -7.37
CA MET A 8 8.27 -16.49 -7.55
C MET A 8 7.70 -16.32 -6.19
N ALA A 9 8.04 -17.16 -5.32
CA ALA A 9 7.53 -17.13 -4.00
C ALA A 9 7.91 -15.87 -3.32
N LEU A 10 9.03 -15.36 -3.66
CA LEU A 10 9.48 -14.20 -3.03
C LEU A 10 8.61 -13.03 -3.34
N GLY A 11 8.11 -13.01 -4.51
CA GLY A 11 7.29 -11.91 -4.90
C GLY A 11 6.06 -11.82 -4.07
N GLY A 12 5.66 -12.86 -3.45
CA GLY A 12 4.46 -12.84 -2.66
C GLY A 12 4.65 -12.47 -1.23
N CYS A 13 5.82 -12.08 -0.85
CA CYS A 13 6.08 -11.79 0.54
C CYS A 13 5.50 -10.50 1.06
N THR A 14 5.15 -9.56 0.23
CA THR A 14 4.59 -8.32 0.70
C THR A 14 3.15 -8.57 1.15
N THR A 15 2.82 -8.10 2.33
CA THR A 15 1.49 -8.25 2.86
C THR A 15 0.86 -6.88 2.98
N HIS A 16 -0.40 -6.76 2.61
CA HIS A 16 -1.09 -5.49 2.70
C HIS A 16 -2.53 -5.75 3.09
N TYR A 17 -3.00 -5.05 4.11
CA TYR A 17 -4.38 -5.20 4.53
C TYR A 17 -4.86 -3.94 5.24
N SER A 18 -6.15 -3.84 5.47
CA SER A 18 -6.69 -2.67 6.13
C SER A 18 -7.64 -3.08 7.25
N ARG A 19 -7.87 -2.16 8.16
CA ARG A 19 -8.79 -2.38 9.25
C ARG A 19 -9.53 -1.08 9.51
N ILE A 20 -10.85 -1.14 9.66
CA ILE A 20 -11.64 0.03 9.92
C ILE A 20 -11.92 0.10 11.41
N ASN A 21 -11.68 1.24 12.02
CA ASN A 21 -11.91 1.43 13.43
C ASN A 21 -12.57 2.79 13.62
N GLY A 22 -13.89 2.76 13.86
CA GLY A 22 -14.63 4.00 14.00
C GLY A 22 -14.67 4.78 12.71
N SER A 23 -14.19 5.98 12.72
CA SER A 23 -14.19 6.83 11.54
C SER A 23 -12.84 6.84 10.83
N LYS A 24 -12.00 5.88 11.14
CA LYS A 24 -10.67 5.83 10.53
C LYS A 24 -10.35 4.50 9.90
N ILE A 25 -9.48 4.53 8.91
CA ILE A 25 -8.99 3.34 8.26
C ILE A 25 -7.51 3.24 8.55
N HIS A 26 -7.09 2.08 9.00
CA HIS A 26 -5.68 1.80 9.22
C HIS A 26 -5.21 0.87 8.11
N LEU A 27 -4.22 1.30 7.36
CA LEU A 27 -3.68 0.50 6.28
C LEU A 27 -2.32 -0.03 6.71
N TYR A 28 -2.10 -1.30 6.53
CA TYR A 28 -0.86 -1.95 6.95
C TYR A 28 -0.12 -2.55 5.77
N LEU A 29 1.17 -2.30 5.71
CA LEU A 29 2.01 -2.81 4.64
C LEU A 29 3.23 -3.46 5.26
N LYS A 30 3.51 -4.69 4.92
CA LYS A 30 4.72 -5.34 5.39
C LYS A 30 5.83 -5.14 4.39
N GLU A 31 6.86 -4.41 4.77
CA GLU A 31 8.00 -4.21 3.91
C GLU A 31 9.20 -4.06 4.82
N SER A 32 9.77 -5.19 5.20
CA SER A 32 10.81 -5.20 6.23
C SER A 32 12.15 -4.63 5.79
N LYS A 33 12.38 -4.55 4.49
CA LYS A 33 13.66 -4.05 4.03
C LYS A 33 13.69 -2.55 3.79
N ALA A 34 12.56 -1.91 3.82
CA ALA A 34 12.52 -0.48 3.55
C ALA A 34 12.93 0.33 4.76
N LYS A 35 13.57 1.46 4.53
CA LYS A 35 13.95 2.35 5.60
C LYS A 35 12.91 3.44 5.76
N ASP A 36 12.29 3.85 4.68
CA ASP A 36 11.26 4.87 4.70
C ASP A 36 10.14 4.48 3.79
N VAL A 37 8.91 4.57 4.28
CA VAL A 37 7.74 4.28 3.47
C VAL A 37 6.81 5.48 3.55
N TYR A 38 6.35 5.93 2.39
CA TYR A 38 5.40 7.04 2.29
C TYR A 38 4.13 6.57 1.60
N PHE A 39 3.04 7.22 1.92
CA PHE A 39 1.73 6.88 1.38
C PHE A 39 1.17 8.12 0.69
N ALA A 40 0.55 7.93 -0.45
CA ALA A 40 -0.10 9.04 -1.17
C ALA A 40 -1.47 8.57 -1.63
N SER A 41 -2.46 9.43 -1.54
CA SER A 41 -3.80 9.06 -1.94
C SER A 41 -4.56 10.20 -2.57
N SER A 42 -5.64 9.86 -3.25
CA SER A 42 -6.48 10.86 -3.87
C SER A 42 -7.24 11.69 -2.85
N LEU A 43 -7.19 11.33 -1.59
CA LEU A 43 -7.87 12.10 -0.56
C LEU A 43 -7.33 13.52 -0.42
N ASP A 44 -6.07 13.73 -0.74
CA ASP A 44 -5.46 15.04 -0.64
C ASP A 44 -4.55 15.38 -1.81
N GLY A 45 -4.85 14.84 -2.98
CA GLY A 45 -4.06 15.16 -4.16
C GLY A 45 -2.73 14.46 -4.22
N PHE A 46 -2.62 13.32 -3.61
CA PHE A 46 -1.43 12.48 -3.61
C PHE A 46 -0.20 13.12 -2.93
N GLU A 47 -0.47 13.83 -1.85
CA GLU A 47 0.61 14.34 -1.05
C GLU A 47 1.26 13.18 -0.33
N LEU A 48 2.58 13.18 -0.20
CA LEU A 48 3.28 12.08 0.45
C LEU A 48 3.27 12.24 1.97
N HIS A 49 2.85 11.18 2.65
CA HIS A 49 2.83 11.15 4.11
C HIS A 49 3.65 9.98 4.60
N ARG A 50 4.54 10.19 5.51
CA ARG A 50 5.39 9.12 6.00
C ARG A 50 4.57 8.13 6.81
N ALA A 51 4.70 6.86 6.51
CA ALA A 51 4.03 5.82 7.26
C ALA A 51 4.75 5.62 8.58
N GLU A 52 4.05 5.07 9.55
CA GLU A 52 4.63 4.82 10.86
C GLU A 52 5.17 3.41 10.90
N GLN A 53 6.41 3.25 11.32
CA GLN A 53 7.02 1.94 11.37
C GLN A 53 6.61 1.22 12.64
N LYS A 54 6.12 0.01 12.48
CA LYS A 54 5.73 -0.82 13.61
C LYS A 54 6.67 -2.01 13.71
N ASN A 55 6.35 -2.97 14.53
CA ASN A 55 7.19 -4.14 14.72
C ASN A 55 7.17 -5.07 13.51
N ASN A 56 8.19 -5.85 13.37
CA ASN A 56 8.26 -6.90 12.33
C ASN A 56 8.15 -6.40 10.89
N GLY A 57 8.70 -5.24 10.63
CA GLY A 57 8.71 -4.73 9.26
C GLY A 57 7.38 -4.23 8.78
N MET A 58 6.45 -3.98 9.70
CA MET A 58 5.14 -3.50 9.33
C MET A 58 5.10 -1.98 9.35
N TRP A 59 4.40 -1.40 8.39
CA TRP A 59 4.21 0.04 8.32
C TRP A 59 2.72 0.35 8.37
N GLU A 60 2.35 1.39 9.06
CA GLU A 60 0.94 1.74 9.22
C GLU A 60 0.65 3.16 8.78
N VAL A 61 -0.48 3.34 8.10
CA VAL A 61 -0.97 4.65 7.72
C VAL A 61 -2.41 4.73 8.19
N THR A 62 -2.78 5.86 8.78
CA THR A 62 -4.15 6.05 9.23
C THR A 62 -4.77 7.21 8.44
N VAL A 63 -5.92 6.98 7.86
CA VAL A 63 -6.61 8.02 7.09
C VAL A 63 -8.08 8.05 7.50
N PRO A 64 -8.77 9.14 7.26
CA PRO A 64 -10.19 9.22 7.60
C PRO A 64 -11.01 8.27 6.75
N LEU A 65 -12.06 7.72 7.31
CA LEU A 65 -12.94 6.86 6.55
C LEU A 65 -13.77 7.74 5.61
N ARG A 66 -13.64 7.53 4.34
CA ARG A 66 -14.34 8.28 3.33
C ARG A 66 -14.86 7.32 2.29
N ASP A 67 -15.40 7.83 1.22
CA ASP A 67 -15.83 7.00 0.11
C ASP A 67 -14.57 6.37 -0.49
N GLU A 68 -14.69 5.76 -1.59
CA GLU A 68 -13.51 5.11 -2.17
C GLU A 68 -12.42 6.13 -2.48
N PHE A 69 -11.18 5.68 -2.48
CA PHE A 69 -10.05 6.52 -2.86
C PHE A 69 -8.97 5.64 -3.46
N SER A 70 -8.10 6.24 -4.25
CA SER A 70 -6.97 5.51 -4.81
C SER A 70 -5.71 5.90 -4.07
N TYR A 71 -4.72 5.00 -4.06
CA TYR A 71 -3.49 5.26 -3.32
C TYR A 71 -2.33 4.41 -3.82
N PHE A 72 -1.14 4.82 -3.42
CA PHE A 72 0.06 4.03 -3.67
C PHE A 72 1.05 4.32 -2.56
N TYR A 73 2.13 3.57 -2.52
CA TYR A 73 3.20 3.78 -1.56
C TYR A 73 4.50 4.06 -2.28
N MET A 74 5.43 4.71 -1.57
CA MET A 74 6.78 4.89 -2.05
C MET A 74 7.67 4.30 -0.97
N ALA A 75 8.50 3.32 -1.32
CA ALA A 75 9.41 2.69 -0.38
C ALA A 75 10.83 3.03 -0.80
N ASP A 76 11.54 3.75 0.05
CA ASP A 76 12.92 4.17 -0.23
C ASP A 76 13.04 4.86 -1.59
N GLY A 77 12.06 5.71 -1.89
CA GLY A 77 12.10 6.48 -3.12
C GLY A 77 11.58 5.78 -4.36
N LEU A 78 11.13 4.54 -4.22
CA LEU A 78 10.61 3.80 -5.37
C LEU A 78 9.13 3.54 -5.21
N LEU A 79 8.40 3.62 -6.32
CA LEU A 79 6.98 3.36 -6.31
C LEU A 79 6.70 1.92 -5.91
N LEU A 80 5.80 1.73 -4.97
CA LEU A 80 5.42 0.40 -4.54
C LEU A 80 3.91 0.27 -4.58
N ILE A 81 3.42 -0.64 -5.40
CA ILE A 81 2.00 -0.92 -5.50
C ILE A 81 1.77 -2.25 -4.79
N PRO A 82 1.14 -2.27 -3.63
CA PRO A 82 0.97 -3.52 -2.91
C PRO A 82 -0.08 -4.39 -3.58
N PRO A 83 -0.18 -5.64 -3.18
CA PRO A 83 -1.23 -6.50 -3.70
C PRO A 83 -2.55 -5.97 -3.17
N CYS A 84 -3.42 -5.53 -4.02
CA CYS A 84 -4.70 -5.01 -3.65
C CYS A 84 -5.76 -5.57 -4.59
N ARG A 85 -7.00 -5.62 -4.11
CA ARG A 85 -8.06 -6.21 -4.85
C ARG A 85 -8.51 -5.39 -6.04
N TYR A 86 -8.57 -4.10 -5.87
CA TYR A 86 -9.01 -3.21 -6.92
C TYR A 86 -7.91 -2.24 -7.31
N LYS A 87 -7.72 -2.05 -8.60
CA LYS A 87 -6.69 -1.18 -9.13
C LYS A 87 -7.22 -0.33 -10.27
N GLU A 88 -6.62 0.81 -10.48
CA GLU A 88 -6.94 1.66 -11.61
C GLU A 88 -5.66 2.11 -12.28
N LYS A 89 -5.72 2.47 -13.55
CA LYS A 89 -4.58 3.03 -14.24
C LYS A 89 -4.81 4.52 -14.39
N ASP A 90 -3.75 5.30 -14.19
CA ASP A 90 -3.87 6.73 -14.37
C ASP A 90 -3.55 7.06 -15.82
N ASP A 91 -3.55 8.34 -16.17
CA ASP A 91 -3.31 8.77 -17.53
C ASP A 91 -1.93 8.44 -18.04
N PHE A 92 -1.01 8.13 -17.18
CA PHE A 92 0.34 7.84 -17.58
C PHE A 92 0.64 6.35 -17.57
N GLY A 93 -0.37 5.54 -17.34
CA GLY A 93 -0.19 4.09 -17.36
C GLY A 93 0.25 3.47 -16.04
N SER A 94 0.42 4.27 -15.01
CA SER A 94 0.77 3.71 -13.71
C SER A 94 -0.47 3.19 -13.03
N GLU A 95 -0.31 2.18 -12.18
CA GLU A 95 -1.44 1.61 -11.47
C GLU A 95 -1.49 2.13 -10.06
N ASN A 96 -2.69 2.31 -9.53
CA ASN A 96 -2.89 2.68 -8.14
C ASN A 96 -3.86 1.66 -7.55
N CYS A 97 -3.78 1.44 -6.25
CA CYS A 97 -4.76 0.63 -5.58
C CYS A 97 -6.00 1.48 -5.32
N ILE A 98 -7.16 0.84 -5.22
CA ILE A 98 -8.38 1.53 -4.88
C ILE A 98 -8.94 0.92 -3.62
N PHE A 99 -9.27 1.76 -2.63
CA PHE A 99 -9.91 1.30 -1.41
C PHE A 99 -11.40 1.56 -1.54
N ILE A 100 -12.22 0.53 -1.35
CA ILE A 100 -13.67 0.64 -1.45
C ILE A 100 -14.26 0.17 -0.12
N PRO A 101 -14.74 1.07 0.70
CA PRO A 101 -15.17 0.74 2.06
C PRO A 101 -16.36 -0.20 2.16
N GLU A 102 -17.21 -0.18 1.22
CA GLU A 102 -18.40 -0.99 1.30
C GLU A 102 -18.28 -2.42 0.92
N LEU A 103 -17.15 -2.83 0.49
CA LEU A 103 -16.95 -4.20 0.07
C LEU A 103 -16.11 -5.00 1.06
#